data_c1e913e18cc40ccdb456a43aa899a941
#
_entry.id   c1e913e18cc40ccdb456a43aa899a941
#
_cell.length_a   1.000
_cell.length_b   1.000
_cell.length_c   1.000
_cell.angle_alpha   90.00
_cell.angle_beta   90.00
_cell.angle_gamma   90.00
#
_symmetry.space_group_name_H-M   'P 1'
#
loop_
_entity.id
_entity.type
_entity.pdbx_description
1 polymer ?
#
loop_
_entity_poly.entity_id
_entity_poly.type
_entity_poly.pdbx_seq_one_letter_code
_entity_poly.pdbx_strand_id
1 'polypeptide(L)'
;MAQEWYKVDNVAKVFLATNTRRDPRVFRISCTLQEQIDPELLNEALRVTAPEWPQFQVTLHRGLFWHYFESTDQLPTCHPEDKAPCAPLYVPERRNRLIYRVTYFGSRINLEMFHALTDGNGGFLFLKSIVRNYLALVHPAEMQDVPTPNSASAAALEQDSFRNFYGATKREGKAPKLPNAYHLRGKRLPYDQLQFFEGHLSTKEVLARAHELGVSLTSYLGASLMLAIYAEMPALERSKPIAISLPVNLRNYYPVSYTHLTLPTIL
;
A
#
# COMPACT_ATOMS: atom_id res chain seq x y z
N MET A 1 28.46 5.28 4.06
CA MET A 1 28.45 4.14 3.11
C MET A 1 28.40 4.68 1.69
N ALA A 2 28.90 3.95 0.67
CA ALA A 2 28.72 4.36 -0.73
C ALA A 2 27.23 4.44 -1.02
N GLN A 3 26.75 5.53 -1.63
CA GLN A 3 25.37 5.67 -2.03
C GLN A 3 25.09 4.68 -3.17
N GLU A 4 24.20 3.75 -2.94
CA GLU A 4 23.73 2.77 -3.92
C GLU A 4 22.43 3.26 -4.52
N TRP A 5 22.24 3.05 -5.83
CA TRP A 5 21.03 3.43 -6.51
C TRP A 5 20.38 2.23 -7.22
N TYR A 6 19.06 2.20 -7.16
CA TYR A 6 18.27 1.08 -7.64
C TYR A 6 17.24 1.57 -8.67
N LYS A 7 16.99 0.74 -9.66
CA LYS A 7 15.96 1.02 -10.67
C LYS A 7 14.58 0.87 -10.04
N VAL A 8 13.69 1.80 -10.38
CA VAL A 8 12.27 1.66 -10.07
C VAL A 8 11.67 0.54 -10.91
N ASP A 9 10.94 -0.36 -10.27
CA ASP A 9 10.25 -1.47 -10.95
C ASP A 9 9.11 -0.97 -11.88
N ASN A 10 8.58 -1.85 -12.71
CA ASN A 10 7.57 -1.47 -13.69
C ASN A 10 6.23 -1.08 -13.07
N VAL A 11 5.86 -1.66 -11.92
CA VAL A 11 4.61 -1.32 -11.23
C VAL A 11 4.76 0.02 -10.52
N ALA A 12 5.89 0.26 -9.88
CA ALA A 12 6.19 1.56 -9.26
C ALA A 12 6.15 2.71 -10.29
N LYS A 13 6.56 2.48 -11.55
CA LYS A 13 6.42 3.47 -12.62
C LYS A 13 4.98 3.89 -12.88
N VAL A 14 4.02 2.98 -12.72
CA VAL A 14 2.58 3.30 -12.85
C VAL A 14 2.16 4.27 -11.74
N PHE A 15 2.57 4.01 -10.50
CA PHE A 15 2.28 4.90 -9.38
C PHE A 15 2.94 6.27 -9.55
N LEU A 16 4.18 6.31 -10.05
CA LEU A 16 4.86 7.57 -10.37
C LEU A 16 4.15 8.36 -11.47
N ALA A 17 3.73 7.70 -12.54
CA ALA A 17 3.03 8.33 -13.66
C ALA A 17 1.62 8.84 -13.29
N THR A 18 1.00 8.21 -12.30
CA THR A 18 -0.37 8.54 -11.86
C THR A 18 -0.42 9.35 -10.56
N ASN A 19 0.74 9.66 -9.97
CA ASN A 19 0.84 10.51 -8.79
C ASN A 19 0.37 11.93 -9.10
N THR A 20 -0.59 12.42 -8.35
CA THR A 20 -1.10 13.78 -8.46
C THR A 20 -1.28 14.40 -7.08
N ARG A 21 -1.43 15.71 -7.01
CA ARG A 21 -1.70 16.40 -5.74
C ARG A 21 -3.01 15.94 -5.07
N ARG A 22 -3.99 15.48 -5.85
CA ARG A 22 -5.28 14.99 -5.35
C ARG A 22 -5.27 13.51 -5.02
N ASP A 23 -4.40 12.76 -5.68
CA ASP A 23 -4.20 11.33 -5.46
C ASP A 23 -2.70 11.08 -5.40
N PRO A 24 -2.11 11.27 -4.22
CA PRO A 24 -0.66 11.18 -4.04
C PRO A 24 -0.13 9.76 -4.00
N ARG A 25 -0.97 8.76 -4.30
CA ARG A 25 -0.59 7.34 -4.29
C ARG A 25 0.05 6.91 -2.98
N VAL A 26 -0.44 7.43 -1.89
CA VAL A 26 -0.05 7.06 -0.53
C VAL A 26 -1.14 6.20 0.06
N PHE A 27 -0.76 5.12 0.70
CA PHE A 27 -1.66 4.31 1.51
C PHE A 27 -1.26 4.34 2.97
N ARG A 28 -2.22 4.07 3.85
CA ARG A 28 -2.02 4.03 5.30
C ARG A 28 -2.42 2.66 5.83
N ILE A 29 -1.61 2.15 6.74
CA ILE A 29 -1.92 1.01 7.60
C ILE A 29 -1.74 1.48 9.03
N SER A 30 -2.65 1.09 9.92
CA SER A 30 -2.63 1.51 11.31
C SER A 30 -2.73 0.30 12.24
N CYS A 31 -2.10 0.41 13.40
CA CYS A 31 -2.23 -0.52 14.50
C CYS A 31 -2.62 0.25 15.76
N THR A 32 -3.70 -0.16 16.40
CA THR A 32 -4.14 0.41 17.67
C THR A 32 -3.76 -0.55 18.79
N LEU A 33 -3.04 -0.06 19.78
CA LEU A 33 -2.63 -0.78 20.97
C LEU A 33 -3.61 -0.49 22.13
N GLN A 34 -3.44 -1.17 23.25
CA GLN A 34 -4.24 -0.91 24.44
C GLN A 34 -3.75 0.32 25.23
N GLU A 35 -2.45 0.59 25.14
CA GLU A 35 -1.78 1.66 25.88
C GLU A 35 -1.47 2.86 24.97
N GLN A 36 -1.27 4.01 25.59
CA GLN A 36 -0.82 5.22 24.90
C GLN A 36 0.59 5.01 24.31
N ILE A 37 0.80 5.53 23.11
CA ILE A 37 2.10 5.45 22.47
C ILE A 37 3.10 6.38 23.14
N ASP A 38 4.25 5.83 23.51
CA ASP A 38 5.42 6.58 23.92
C ASP A 38 6.25 6.95 22.67
N PRO A 39 6.36 8.25 22.33
CA PRO A 39 7.07 8.67 21.12
C PRO A 39 8.58 8.38 21.15
N GLU A 40 9.19 8.38 22.33
CA GLU A 40 10.64 8.13 22.48
C GLU A 40 10.94 6.65 22.19
N LEU A 41 10.13 5.76 22.80
CA LEU A 41 10.23 4.33 22.54
C LEU A 41 9.86 3.97 21.10
N LEU A 42 8.90 4.69 20.50
CA LEU A 42 8.56 4.47 19.09
C LEU A 42 9.70 4.91 18.15
N ASN A 43 10.40 6.01 18.46
CA ASN A 43 11.58 6.42 17.71
C ASN A 43 12.71 5.40 17.84
N GLU A 44 12.92 4.85 19.04
CA GLU A 44 13.89 3.80 19.25
C GLU A 44 13.53 2.52 18.47
N ALA A 45 12.27 2.11 18.49
CA ALA A 45 11.77 0.99 17.69
C ALA A 45 12.02 1.20 16.18
N LEU A 46 11.80 2.41 15.69
CA LEU A 46 12.08 2.76 14.29
C LEU A 46 13.57 2.66 13.98
N ARG A 47 14.44 3.10 14.88
CA ARG A 47 15.89 3.02 14.73
C ARG A 47 16.38 1.57 14.67
N VAL A 48 15.78 0.68 15.47
CA VAL A 48 16.10 -0.76 15.45
C VAL A 48 15.54 -1.43 14.18
N THR A 49 14.33 -1.04 13.75
CA THR A 49 13.66 -1.67 12.61
C THR A 49 14.28 -1.26 11.26
N ALA A 50 14.73 -0.02 11.11
CA ALA A 50 15.21 0.50 9.83
C ALA A 50 16.32 -0.34 9.16
N PRO A 51 17.36 -0.82 9.89
CA PRO A 51 18.39 -1.69 9.30
C PRO A 51 17.88 -3.06 8.83
N GLU A 52 16.79 -3.55 9.39
CA GLU A 52 16.16 -4.82 9.00
C GLU A 52 15.42 -4.71 7.65
N TRP A 53 15.16 -3.46 7.21
CA TRP A 53 14.38 -3.15 6.01
C TRP A 53 15.13 -2.18 5.07
N PRO A 54 16.33 -2.54 4.58
CA PRO A 54 17.16 -1.65 3.78
C PRO A 54 16.46 -1.14 2.50
N GLN A 55 15.55 -1.94 1.90
CA GLN A 55 14.76 -1.55 0.74
C GLN A 55 13.82 -0.37 1.00
N PHE A 56 13.53 -0.04 2.26
CA PHE A 56 12.74 1.14 2.63
C PHE A 56 13.61 2.32 3.08
N GLN A 57 14.91 2.09 3.25
CA GLN A 57 15.89 3.12 3.54
C GLN A 57 16.39 3.78 2.25
N VAL A 58 15.45 4.30 1.49
CA VAL A 58 15.73 4.93 0.18
C VAL A 58 14.99 6.24 0.03
N THR A 59 15.57 7.12 -0.77
CA THR A 59 14.94 8.33 -1.28
C THR A 59 14.63 8.16 -2.76
N LEU A 60 13.63 8.87 -3.25
CA LEU A 60 13.22 8.80 -4.65
C LEU A 60 13.68 10.03 -5.41
N HIS A 61 14.42 9.81 -6.47
CA HIS A 61 14.97 10.83 -7.32
C HIS A 61 14.39 10.80 -8.73
N ARG A 62 14.32 11.97 -9.35
CA ARG A 62 13.94 12.14 -10.75
C ARG A 62 15.18 12.52 -11.55
N GLY A 63 15.59 11.66 -12.49
CA GLY A 63 16.54 11.99 -13.54
C GLY A 63 15.86 12.71 -14.71
N LEU A 64 16.57 12.90 -15.82
CA LEU A 64 16.03 13.55 -17.03
C LEU A 64 14.85 12.77 -17.64
N PHE A 65 14.94 11.43 -17.67
CA PHE A 65 13.96 10.58 -18.35
C PHE A 65 13.45 9.43 -17.47
N TRP A 66 13.99 9.23 -16.27
CA TRP A 66 13.65 8.11 -15.38
C TRP A 66 13.66 8.51 -13.91
N HIS A 67 13.05 7.69 -13.08
CA HIS A 67 13.15 7.77 -11.63
C HIS A 67 14.06 6.64 -11.13
N TYR A 68 14.71 6.87 -10.00
CA TYR A 68 15.53 5.87 -9.31
C TYR A 68 15.46 6.07 -7.81
N PHE A 69 15.67 5.00 -7.09
CA PHE A 69 15.85 5.04 -5.65
C PHE A 69 17.34 5.16 -5.33
N GLU A 70 17.64 5.88 -4.28
CA GLU A 70 18.99 6.06 -3.75
C GLU A 70 18.98 5.71 -2.27
N SER A 71 19.91 4.85 -1.83
CA SER A 71 20.05 4.48 -0.42
C SER A 71 20.36 5.70 0.43
N THR A 72 19.84 5.73 1.65
CA THR A 72 20.03 6.84 2.59
C THR A 72 20.27 6.34 4.00
N ASP A 73 21.16 7.03 4.71
CA ASP A 73 21.39 6.81 6.13
C ASP A 73 20.43 7.62 7.03
N GLN A 74 19.43 8.26 6.43
CA GLN A 74 18.43 9.03 7.17
C GLN A 74 17.60 8.11 8.06
N LEU A 75 17.68 8.31 9.36
CA LEU A 75 16.87 7.57 10.31
C LEU A 75 15.40 8.06 10.27
N PRO A 76 14.43 7.14 10.22
CA PRO A 76 13.04 7.49 10.35
C PRO A 76 12.74 8.02 11.75
N THR A 77 11.83 8.98 11.83
CA THR A 77 11.31 9.51 13.10
C THR A 77 9.79 9.50 13.07
N CYS A 78 9.17 9.26 14.23
CA CYS A 78 7.74 9.39 14.38
C CYS A 78 7.35 10.84 14.71
N HIS A 79 6.14 11.22 14.33
CA HIS A 79 5.56 12.52 14.61
C HIS A 79 4.11 12.37 15.10
N PRO A 80 3.58 13.33 15.88
CA PRO A 80 2.15 13.38 16.10
C PRO A 80 1.39 13.45 14.77
N GLU A 81 0.19 12.91 14.73
CA GLU A 81 -0.67 13.00 13.53
C GLU A 81 -1.19 14.44 13.40
N ASP A 82 -0.50 15.25 12.61
CA ASP A 82 -0.76 16.68 12.39
C ASP A 82 -1.27 17.00 10.97
N LYS A 83 -1.34 15.99 10.11
CA LYS A 83 -1.73 16.14 8.70
C LYS A 83 -2.87 15.20 8.34
N ALA A 84 -3.60 15.57 7.31
CA ALA A 84 -4.59 14.68 6.72
C ALA A 84 -3.97 13.33 6.37
N PRO A 85 -4.68 12.21 6.61
CA PRO A 85 -4.23 10.89 6.20
C PRO A 85 -3.89 10.84 4.71
N CYS A 86 -2.84 10.08 4.38
CA CYS A 86 -2.34 9.90 3.01
C CYS A 86 -1.92 11.22 2.33
N ALA A 87 -1.47 12.22 3.10
CA ALA A 87 -0.88 13.43 2.52
C ALA A 87 0.36 13.09 1.67
N PRO A 88 0.69 13.90 0.63
CA PRO A 88 1.80 13.62 -0.26
C PRO A 88 3.14 13.38 0.47
N LEU A 89 3.78 12.26 0.17
CA LEU A 89 5.11 11.91 0.66
C LEU A 89 6.19 12.20 -0.38
N TYR A 90 5.86 12.00 -1.65
CA TYR A 90 6.75 12.33 -2.76
C TYR A 90 6.36 13.66 -3.39
N VAL A 91 7.28 14.63 -3.31
CA VAL A 91 7.19 15.93 -3.96
C VAL A 91 8.51 16.13 -4.70
N PRO A 92 8.52 16.24 -6.04
CA PRO A 92 9.75 16.25 -6.85
C PRO A 92 10.76 17.33 -6.44
N GLU A 93 10.28 18.44 -5.88
CA GLU A 93 11.10 19.57 -5.43
C GLU A 93 11.74 19.35 -4.05
N ARG A 94 11.23 18.37 -3.28
CA ARG A 94 11.73 18.03 -1.95
C ARG A 94 12.53 16.74 -2.01
N ARG A 95 13.79 16.85 -2.40
CA ARG A 95 14.72 15.71 -2.45
C ARG A 95 15.15 15.28 -1.06
N ASN A 96 15.73 14.10 -0.97
CA ASN A 96 16.36 13.53 0.23
C ASN A 96 15.38 13.34 1.41
N ARG A 97 14.21 12.80 1.15
CA ARG A 97 13.27 12.39 2.19
C ARG A 97 12.84 10.94 1.97
N LEU A 98 12.70 10.24 3.08
CA LEU A 98 12.04 8.93 3.09
C LEU A 98 10.64 9.09 2.49
N ILE A 99 10.24 8.13 1.68
CA ILE A 99 8.93 8.11 1.02
C ILE A 99 7.92 7.23 1.78
N TYR A 100 8.13 7.13 3.08
CA TYR A 100 7.18 6.69 4.07
C TYR A 100 7.23 7.61 5.30
N ARG A 101 6.20 7.54 6.13
CA ARG A 101 6.07 8.32 7.36
C ARG A 101 5.41 7.47 8.43
N VAL A 102 5.91 7.60 9.66
CA VAL A 102 5.29 7.03 10.85
C VAL A 102 4.73 8.15 11.68
N THR A 103 3.45 8.04 12.04
CA THR A 103 2.78 8.99 12.95
C THR A 103 2.08 8.23 14.06
N TYR A 104 1.79 8.93 15.15
CA TYR A 104 1.01 8.36 16.24
C TYR A 104 -0.12 9.31 16.66
N PHE A 105 -1.20 8.73 17.19
CA PHE A 105 -2.30 9.45 17.80
C PHE A 105 -2.91 8.59 18.91
N GLY A 106 -2.82 9.05 20.17
CA GLY A 106 -3.26 8.27 21.32
C GLY A 106 -2.53 6.91 21.38
N SER A 107 -3.28 5.84 21.29
CA SER A 107 -2.77 4.46 21.29
C SER A 107 -2.51 3.88 19.88
N ARG A 108 -2.62 4.69 18.84
CA ARG A 108 -2.52 4.24 17.45
C ARG A 108 -1.20 4.65 16.80
N ILE A 109 -0.53 3.68 16.19
CA ILE A 109 0.63 3.87 15.30
C ILE A 109 0.11 3.82 13.86
N ASN A 110 0.45 4.81 13.05
CA ASN A 110 0.12 4.87 11.62
C ASN A 110 1.40 4.80 10.80
N LEU A 111 1.40 3.94 9.79
CA LEU A 111 2.41 3.89 8.75
C LEU A 111 1.77 4.35 7.44
N GLU A 112 2.35 5.38 6.84
CA GLU A 112 1.99 5.84 5.50
C GLU A 112 3.14 5.61 4.55
N MET A 113 2.86 5.04 3.39
CA MET A 113 3.87 4.71 2.40
C MET A 113 3.44 5.18 1.01
N PHE A 114 4.39 5.76 0.27
CA PHE A 114 4.20 6.02 -1.16
C PHE A 114 4.17 4.69 -1.91
N HIS A 115 3.13 4.46 -2.66
CA HIS A 115 2.86 3.14 -3.25
C HIS A 115 3.91 2.67 -4.26
N ALA A 116 4.78 3.57 -4.75
CA ALA A 116 5.93 3.17 -5.56
C ALA A 116 7.00 2.40 -4.77
N LEU A 117 7.01 2.50 -3.43
CA LEU A 117 7.98 1.81 -2.58
C LEU A 117 7.62 0.35 -2.37
N THR A 118 6.36 0.06 -2.11
CA THR A 118 5.85 -1.29 -1.87
C THR A 118 4.33 -1.36 -1.99
N ASP A 119 3.80 -2.58 -2.00
CA ASP A 119 2.36 -2.83 -1.90
C ASP A 119 1.86 -2.90 -0.44
N GLY A 120 0.56 -3.11 -0.27
CA GLY A 120 -0.07 -3.18 1.05
C GLY A 120 0.48 -4.31 1.92
N ASN A 121 0.89 -5.45 1.35
CA ASN A 121 1.45 -6.55 2.15
C ASN A 121 2.86 -6.23 2.65
N GLY A 122 3.70 -5.63 1.81
CA GLY A 122 5.03 -5.19 2.24
C GLY A 122 4.95 -4.13 3.33
N GLY A 123 4.04 -3.16 3.19
CA GLY A 123 3.77 -2.16 4.22
C GLY A 123 3.23 -2.77 5.52
N PHE A 124 2.36 -3.77 5.43
CA PHE A 124 1.83 -4.47 6.60
C PHE A 124 2.92 -5.22 7.38
N LEU A 125 3.81 -5.91 6.68
CA LEU A 125 4.93 -6.61 7.32
C LEU A 125 5.90 -5.63 7.98
N PHE A 126 6.17 -4.50 7.34
CA PHE A 126 7.00 -3.44 7.91
C PHE A 126 6.36 -2.85 9.17
N LEU A 127 5.06 -2.53 9.15
CA LEU A 127 4.35 -2.07 10.35
C LEU A 127 4.40 -3.12 11.47
N LYS A 128 4.24 -4.40 11.15
CA LYS A 128 4.39 -5.49 12.15
C LYS A 128 5.77 -5.49 12.80
N SER A 129 6.83 -5.27 12.03
CA SER A 129 8.19 -5.19 12.58
C SER A 129 8.35 -3.99 13.51
N ILE A 130 7.84 -2.82 13.10
CA ILE A 130 7.85 -1.61 13.94
C ILE A 130 7.11 -1.86 15.25
N VAL A 131 5.88 -2.37 15.19
CA VAL A 131 5.04 -2.64 16.37
C VAL A 131 5.69 -3.70 17.26
N ARG A 132 6.22 -4.77 16.69
CA ARG A 132 6.92 -5.81 17.45
C ARG A 132 8.13 -5.23 18.21
N ASN A 133 8.95 -4.44 17.54
CA ASN A 133 10.13 -3.82 18.17
C ASN A 133 9.72 -2.78 19.21
N TYR A 134 8.65 -2.03 18.98
CA TYR A 134 8.06 -1.13 19.98
C TYR A 134 7.60 -1.90 21.23
N LEU A 135 6.82 -2.95 21.05
CA LEU A 135 6.32 -3.77 22.16
C LEU A 135 7.46 -4.47 22.92
N ALA A 136 8.53 -4.85 22.23
CA ALA A 136 9.71 -5.43 22.89
C ALA A 136 10.45 -4.42 23.80
N LEU A 137 10.36 -3.13 23.51
CA LEU A 137 10.87 -2.06 24.37
C LEU A 137 9.92 -1.75 25.54
N VAL A 138 8.62 -1.81 25.32
CA VAL A 138 7.60 -1.51 26.35
C VAL A 138 7.38 -2.72 27.28
N HIS A 139 7.32 -3.92 26.71
CA HIS A 139 7.00 -5.17 27.40
C HIS A 139 8.05 -6.26 27.13
N PRO A 140 9.31 -6.08 27.56
CA PRO A 140 10.40 -6.98 27.19
C PRO A 140 10.21 -8.43 27.67
N ALA A 141 9.55 -8.65 28.79
CA ALA A 141 9.31 -9.99 29.32
C ALA A 141 8.31 -10.77 28.45
N GLU A 142 7.22 -10.14 28.04
CA GLU A 142 6.14 -10.74 27.25
C GLU A 142 6.54 -10.98 25.79
N MET A 143 7.50 -10.20 25.30
CA MET A 143 7.95 -10.25 23.90
C MET A 143 9.14 -11.17 23.65
N GLN A 144 9.69 -11.81 24.70
CA GLN A 144 10.93 -12.60 24.62
C GLN A 144 10.84 -13.74 23.61
N ASP A 145 9.69 -14.45 23.55
CA ASP A 145 9.45 -15.59 22.67
C ASP A 145 8.68 -15.25 21.39
N VAL A 146 8.39 -13.97 21.16
CA VAL A 146 7.65 -13.54 19.96
C VAL A 146 8.62 -13.45 18.77
N PRO A 147 8.43 -14.27 17.72
CA PRO A 147 9.35 -14.29 16.58
C PRO A 147 9.37 -12.96 15.85
N THR A 148 10.57 -12.58 15.39
CA THR A 148 10.72 -11.44 14.50
C THR A 148 10.00 -11.75 13.17
N PRO A 149 9.16 -10.85 12.64
CA PRO A 149 8.62 -11.02 11.31
C PRO A 149 9.79 -11.20 10.33
N ASN A 150 9.76 -12.27 9.53
CA ASN A 150 10.83 -12.53 8.57
C ASN A 150 10.97 -11.33 7.64
N SER A 151 12.09 -10.62 7.75
CA SER A 151 12.61 -9.81 6.67
C SER A 151 13.05 -10.78 5.57
N ALA A 152 12.64 -10.56 4.32
CA ALA A 152 13.16 -11.36 3.22
C ALA A 152 14.69 -11.21 3.16
N SER A 153 15.38 -12.23 2.65
CA SER A 153 16.81 -12.13 2.40
C SER A 153 17.11 -10.92 1.49
N ALA A 154 18.23 -10.25 1.72
CA ALA A 154 18.64 -9.09 0.92
C ALA A 154 18.58 -9.37 -0.60
N ALA A 155 18.94 -10.59 -1.03
CA ALA A 155 18.85 -11.02 -2.42
C ALA A 155 17.41 -11.07 -2.96
N ALA A 156 16.41 -11.31 -2.10
CA ALA A 156 15.01 -11.32 -2.49
C ALA A 156 14.43 -9.89 -2.61
N LEU A 157 15.08 -8.89 -2.02
CA LEU A 157 14.68 -7.49 -2.01
C LEU A 157 15.05 -6.75 -3.30
N GLU A 158 16.10 -7.21 -3.99
CA GLU A 158 16.63 -6.59 -5.23
C GLU A 158 15.94 -7.08 -6.51
N GLN A 159 15.13 -8.14 -6.44
CA GLN A 159 14.54 -8.76 -7.62
C GLN A 159 13.27 -8.04 -8.06
N ASP A 160 13.26 -7.54 -9.30
CA ASP A 160 12.03 -7.18 -10.03
C ASP A 160 11.27 -8.46 -10.36
N SER A 161 10.41 -8.87 -9.45
CA SER A 161 9.63 -10.11 -9.55
C SER A 161 8.72 -10.12 -10.79
N PHE A 162 8.22 -8.96 -11.22
CA PHE A 162 7.44 -8.85 -12.44
C PHE A 162 8.28 -9.23 -13.66
N ARG A 163 9.52 -8.77 -13.73
CA ARG A 163 10.43 -9.09 -14.82
C ARG A 163 10.81 -10.58 -14.87
N ASN A 164 10.97 -11.19 -13.69
CA ASN A 164 11.37 -12.59 -13.59
C ASN A 164 10.28 -13.58 -14.01
N PHE A 165 9.01 -13.23 -13.76
CA PHE A 165 7.86 -14.09 -14.01
C PHE A 165 7.01 -13.66 -15.22
N TYR A 166 7.23 -12.46 -15.76
CA TYR A 166 6.56 -12.01 -16.97
C TYR A 166 7.24 -12.64 -18.19
N GLY A 167 6.84 -13.86 -18.50
CA GLY A 167 7.23 -14.50 -19.76
C GLY A 167 6.73 -13.66 -20.93
N ALA A 168 7.60 -13.43 -21.92
CA ALA A 168 7.26 -12.71 -23.14
C ALA A 168 6.31 -13.54 -24.03
N THR A 169 5.15 -13.91 -23.52
CA THR A 169 4.05 -14.41 -24.34
C THR A 169 3.58 -13.22 -25.18
N LYS A 170 3.98 -13.21 -26.43
CA LYS A 170 3.41 -12.28 -27.42
C LYS A 170 1.89 -12.46 -27.35
N ARG A 171 1.18 -11.46 -26.83
CA ARG A 171 -0.27 -11.41 -27.01
C ARG A 171 -0.55 -11.37 -28.49
N GLU A 172 -0.98 -12.47 -29.07
CA GLU A 172 -1.50 -12.50 -30.42
C GLU A 172 -2.86 -11.82 -30.39
N GLY A 173 -2.96 -10.67 -31.03
CA GLY A 173 -4.19 -9.90 -31.20
C GLY A 173 -4.25 -8.58 -30.38
N LYS A 174 -4.94 -7.61 -30.93
CA LYS A 174 -5.30 -6.36 -30.22
C LYS A 174 -6.35 -6.68 -29.18
N ALA A 175 -6.12 -6.24 -27.94
CA ALA A 175 -7.15 -6.31 -26.90
C ALA A 175 -8.45 -5.66 -27.43
N PRO A 176 -9.61 -6.27 -27.19
CA PRO A 176 -10.88 -5.67 -27.60
C PRO A 176 -11.02 -4.28 -26.97
N LYS A 177 -11.47 -3.31 -27.76
CA LYS A 177 -11.72 -1.94 -27.26
C LYS A 177 -12.98 -1.99 -26.39
N LEU A 178 -12.77 -1.92 -25.08
CA LEU A 178 -13.88 -1.85 -24.15
C LEU A 178 -14.59 -0.49 -24.24
N PRO A 179 -15.93 -0.44 -24.06
CA PRO A 179 -16.66 0.80 -23.98
C PRO A 179 -16.24 1.60 -22.74
N ASN A 180 -16.44 2.92 -22.78
CA ASN A 180 -16.13 3.78 -21.64
C ASN A 180 -17.04 3.42 -20.46
N ALA A 181 -16.44 3.13 -19.31
CA ALA A 181 -17.15 2.82 -18.09
C ALA A 181 -17.87 4.06 -17.53
N TYR A 182 -18.88 3.81 -16.71
CA TYR A 182 -19.54 4.87 -15.95
C TYR A 182 -18.55 5.49 -14.95
N HIS A 183 -18.51 6.81 -14.89
CA HIS A 183 -17.72 7.55 -13.93
C HIS A 183 -18.61 8.08 -12.81
N LEU A 184 -18.36 7.69 -11.57
CA LEU A 184 -19.04 8.22 -10.39
C LEU A 184 -18.95 9.75 -10.38
N ARG A 185 -20.09 10.39 -10.13
CA ARG A 185 -20.22 11.84 -10.03
C ARG A 185 -20.57 12.24 -8.61
N GLY A 186 -20.18 13.44 -8.21
CA GLY A 186 -20.48 13.98 -6.90
C GLY A 186 -19.73 15.27 -6.62
N LYS A 187 -20.05 15.91 -5.50
CA LYS A 187 -19.28 17.04 -4.98
C LYS A 187 -17.91 16.50 -4.53
N ARG A 188 -16.85 17.10 -5.05
CA ARG A 188 -15.50 16.79 -4.59
C ARG A 188 -15.18 17.66 -3.39
N LEU A 189 -14.61 17.03 -2.36
CA LEU A 189 -14.02 17.75 -1.25
C LEU A 189 -12.78 18.52 -1.73
N PRO A 190 -12.34 19.56 -1.00
CA PRO A 190 -11.02 20.15 -1.15
C PRO A 190 -9.95 19.05 -1.15
N TYR A 191 -8.82 19.28 -1.83
CA TYR A 191 -7.78 18.25 -2.01
C TYR A 191 -7.09 17.80 -0.71
N ASP A 192 -7.19 18.61 0.34
CA ASP A 192 -6.64 18.37 1.68
C ASP A 192 -7.66 17.79 2.67
N GLN A 193 -8.89 17.56 2.22
CA GLN A 193 -9.96 16.96 3.02
C GLN A 193 -10.29 15.56 2.55
N LEU A 194 -10.33 14.64 3.50
CA LEU A 194 -10.75 13.25 3.31
C LEU A 194 -11.98 12.98 4.17
N GLN A 195 -12.88 12.16 3.66
CA GLN A 195 -14.01 11.62 4.40
C GLN A 195 -13.90 10.11 4.42
N PHE A 196 -13.99 9.53 5.61
CA PHE A 196 -13.95 8.10 5.81
C PHE A 196 -15.35 7.58 6.07
N PHE A 197 -15.67 6.47 5.43
CA PHE A 197 -16.87 5.69 5.70
C PHE A 197 -16.44 4.32 6.16
N GLU A 198 -16.81 3.94 7.37
CA GLU A 198 -16.47 2.65 7.95
C GLU A 198 -17.74 1.84 8.18
N GLY A 199 -17.69 0.56 7.83
CA GLY A 199 -18.78 -0.38 8.07
C GLY A 199 -18.23 -1.66 8.68
N HIS A 200 -18.89 -2.15 9.74
CA HIS A 200 -18.53 -3.40 10.39
C HIS A 200 -19.56 -4.49 10.05
N LEU A 201 -19.07 -5.59 9.53
CA LEU A 201 -19.89 -6.72 9.12
C LEU A 201 -19.39 -8.01 9.81
N SER A 202 -20.31 -8.89 10.15
CA SER A 202 -19.97 -10.21 10.62
C SER A 202 -19.37 -11.03 9.47
N THR A 203 -18.10 -11.37 9.58
CA THR A 203 -17.40 -12.20 8.58
C THR A 203 -18.14 -13.53 8.36
N LYS A 204 -18.65 -14.16 9.43
CA LYS A 204 -19.40 -15.42 9.36
C LYS A 204 -20.67 -15.28 8.52
N GLU A 205 -21.44 -14.22 8.73
CA GLU A 205 -22.70 -14.00 8.00
C GLU A 205 -22.47 -13.66 6.54
N VAL A 206 -21.49 -12.81 6.24
CA VAL A 206 -21.15 -12.44 4.86
C VAL A 206 -20.61 -13.63 4.08
N LEU A 207 -19.76 -14.47 4.70
CA LEU A 207 -19.27 -15.70 4.10
C LEU A 207 -20.40 -16.72 3.87
N ALA A 208 -21.29 -16.90 4.84
CA ALA A 208 -22.44 -17.79 4.67
C ALA A 208 -23.29 -17.36 3.47
N ARG A 209 -23.55 -16.04 3.34
CA ARG A 209 -24.31 -15.51 2.21
C ARG A 209 -23.60 -15.69 0.86
N ALA A 210 -22.29 -15.50 0.80
CA ALA A 210 -21.52 -15.77 -0.41
C ALA A 210 -21.57 -17.26 -0.81
N HIS A 211 -21.47 -18.15 0.17
CA HIS A 211 -21.56 -19.61 -0.05
C HIS A 211 -22.93 -20.05 -0.52
N GLU A 212 -24.03 -19.51 0.05
CA GLU A 212 -25.40 -19.75 -0.43
C GLU A 212 -25.58 -19.42 -1.91
N LEU A 213 -24.88 -18.36 -2.38
CA LEU A 213 -24.88 -17.95 -3.78
C LEU A 213 -23.85 -18.68 -4.65
N GLY A 214 -23.05 -19.58 -4.06
CA GLY A 214 -22.00 -20.33 -4.77
C GLY A 214 -20.84 -19.48 -5.26
N VAL A 215 -20.57 -18.32 -4.63
CA VAL A 215 -19.54 -17.37 -5.08
C VAL A 215 -18.49 -17.11 -3.98
N SER A 216 -17.33 -16.59 -4.39
CA SER A 216 -16.32 -16.15 -3.44
C SER A 216 -16.75 -14.86 -2.71
N LEU A 217 -16.19 -14.61 -1.51
CA LEU A 217 -16.41 -13.36 -0.77
C LEU A 217 -16.08 -12.13 -1.63
N THR A 218 -14.97 -12.18 -2.35
CA THR A 218 -14.54 -11.08 -3.25
C THR A 218 -15.56 -10.82 -4.36
N SER A 219 -16.07 -11.88 -4.99
CA SER A 219 -17.12 -11.76 -6.02
C SER A 219 -18.42 -11.20 -5.44
N TYR A 220 -18.81 -11.67 -4.26
CA TYR A 220 -20.01 -11.20 -3.57
C TYR A 220 -19.94 -9.72 -3.24
N LEU A 221 -18.84 -9.26 -2.63
CA LEU A 221 -18.66 -7.85 -2.29
C LEU A 221 -18.50 -6.97 -3.54
N GLY A 222 -17.79 -7.45 -4.56
CA GLY A 222 -17.65 -6.76 -5.84
C GLY A 222 -19.00 -6.56 -6.53
N ALA A 223 -19.80 -7.63 -6.62
CA ALA A 223 -21.15 -7.56 -7.19
C ALA A 223 -22.08 -6.62 -6.39
N SER A 224 -22.02 -6.67 -5.07
CA SER A 224 -22.77 -5.77 -4.19
C SER A 224 -22.42 -4.31 -4.43
N LEU A 225 -21.13 -3.99 -4.58
CA LEU A 225 -20.69 -2.64 -4.92
C LEU A 225 -21.16 -2.21 -6.32
N MET A 226 -21.10 -3.10 -7.31
CA MET A 226 -21.62 -2.81 -8.65
C MET A 226 -23.11 -2.53 -8.63
N LEU A 227 -23.89 -3.29 -7.88
CA LEU A 227 -25.33 -3.06 -7.71
C LEU A 227 -25.63 -1.72 -7.02
N ALA A 228 -24.87 -1.36 -6.00
CA ALA A 228 -25.00 -0.07 -5.32
C ALA A 228 -24.70 1.09 -6.30
N ILE A 229 -23.64 0.99 -7.10
CA ILE A 229 -23.31 1.97 -8.14
C ILE A 229 -24.44 2.03 -9.18
N TYR A 230 -24.94 0.89 -9.63
CA TYR A 230 -26.03 0.85 -10.62
C TYR A 230 -27.31 1.52 -10.11
N ALA A 231 -27.64 1.35 -8.84
CA ALA A 231 -28.81 1.98 -8.22
C ALA A 231 -28.74 3.53 -8.27
N GLU A 232 -27.55 4.07 -8.12
CA GLU A 232 -27.28 5.53 -8.16
C GLU A 232 -27.08 6.07 -9.57
N MET A 233 -26.97 5.20 -10.59
CA MET A 233 -26.76 5.64 -11.97
C MET A 233 -28.00 6.34 -12.55
N PRO A 234 -27.83 7.51 -13.18
CA PRO A 234 -28.88 8.13 -13.96
C PRO A 234 -29.41 7.19 -15.04
N ALA A 235 -30.72 7.18 -15.27
CA ALA A 235 -31.36 6.27 -16.22
C ALA A 235 -30.71 6.29 -17.60
N LEU A 236 -30.32 7.46 -18.09
CA LEU A 236 -29.68 7.66 -19.41
C LEU A 236 -28.24 7.05 -19.48
N GLU A 237 -27.63 6.75 -18.36
CA GLU A 237 -26.25 6.23 -18.30
C GLU A 237 -26.19 4.75 -17.92
N ARG A 238 -27.30 4.10 -17.61
CA ARG A 238 -27.39 2.69 -17.20
C ARG A 238 -26.94 1.68 -18.26
N SER A 239 -26.80 2.11 -19.51
CA SER A 239 -26.20 1.30 -20.58
C SER A 239 -24.67 1.25 -20.55
N LYS A 240 -24.03 2.11 -19.74
CA LYS A 240 -22.57 2.09 -19.59
C LYS A 240 -22.15 0.96 -18.66
N PRO A 241 -21.02 0.28 -18.94
CA PRO A 241 -20.50 -0.74 -18.04
C PRO A 241 -19.98 -0.12 -16.74
N ILE A 242 -20.11 -0.86 -15.66
CA ILE A 242 -19.45 -0.58 -14.37
C ILE A 242 -18.17 -1.40 -14.33
N ALA A 243 -17.05 -0.74 -14.11
CA ALA A 243 -15.75 -1.39 -13.97
C ALA A 243 -15.20 -1.23 -12.55
N ILE A 244 -14.78 -2.34 -11.95
CA ILE A 244 -14.13 -2.38 -10.63
C ILE A 244 -12.76 -2.98 -10.82
N SER A 245 -11.75 -2.38 -10.19
CA SER A 245 -10.40 -2.93 -10.12
C SER A 245 -10.20 -3.63 -8.78
N LEU A 246 -9.93 -4.93 -8.83
CA LEU A 246 -9.67 -5.76 -7.65
C LEU A 246 -8.20 -6.21 -7.67
N PRO A 247 -7.36 -5.71 -6.75
CA PRO A 247 -5.98 -6.16 -6.66
C PRO A 247 -5.91 -7.59 -6.10
N VAL A 248 -5.12 -8.44 -6.73
CA VAL A 248 -4.90 -9.84 -6.31
C VAL A 248 -3.47 -10.02 -5.84
N ASN A 249 -3.32 -10.63 -4.67
CA ASN A 249 -2.00 -11.00 -4.16
C ASN A 249 -1.49 -12.25 -4.90
N LEU A 250 -0.50 -12.08 -5.77
CA LEU A 250 0.07 -13.17 -6.57
C LEU A 250 1.19 -13.94 -5.84
N ARG A 251 1.58 -13.55 -4.63
CA ARG A 251 2.65 -14.22 -3.87
C ARG A 251 2.35 -15.68 -3.54
N ASN A 252 1.08 -16.06 -3.49
CA ASN A 252 0.67 -17.45 -3.31
C ASN A 252 0.94 -18.32 -4.54
N TYR A 253 1.13 -17.72 -5.70
CA TYR A 253 1.33 -18.40 -6.99
C TYR A 253 2.77 -18.29 -7.49
N TYR A 254 3.46 -17.25 -7.09
CA TYR A 254 4.83 -16.97 -7.51
C TYR A 254 5.69 -16.66 -6.27
N PRO A 255 6.84 -17.34 -6.10
CA PRO A 255 7.77 -17.04 -5.02
C PRO A 255 8.42 -15.68 -5.32
N VAL A 256 7.84 -14.63 -4.76
CA VAL A 256 8.28 -13.26 -4.99
C VAL A 256 8.57 -12.56 -3.67
N SER A 257 9.57 -11.73 -3.72
CA SER A 257 9.96 -10.84 -2.63
C SER A 257 8.94 -9.69 -2.44
N TYR A 258 9.26 -8.75 -1.58
CA TYR A 258 8.39 -7.64 -1.14
C TYR A 258 8.07 -6.57 -2.21
N THR A 259 8.47 -6.77 -3.48
CA THR A 259 8.12 -5.88 -4.59
C THR A 259 6.67 -6.08 -5.05
N HIS A 260 6.13 -5.09 -5.75
CA HIS A 260 4.76 -5.08 -6.21
C HIS A 260 4.42 -6.28 -7.11
N LEU A 261 3.43 -7.03 -6.74
CA LEU A 261 2.87 -8.07 -7.60
C LEU A 261 1.35 -8.09 -7.51
N THR A 262 0.74 -7.06 -8.07
CA THR A 262 -0.71 -6.98 -8.22
C THR A 262 -1.04 -6.73 -9.69
N LEU A 263 -1.77 -7.66 -10.30
CA LEU A 263 -2.42 -7.41 -11.59
C LEU A 263 -3.82 -6.86 -11.30
N PRO A 264 -4.21 -5.72 -11.87
CA PRO A 264 -5.60 -5.30 -11.80
C PRO A 264 -6.45 -6.31 -12.57
N THR A 265 -7.35 -6.99 -11.88
CA THR A 265 -8.39 -7.78 -12.55
C THR A 265 -9.55 -6.85 -12.85
N ILE A 266 -9.84 -6.67 -14.13
CA ILE A 266 -11.02 -5.94 -14.61
C ILE A 266 -12.12 -6.99 -14.80
N LEU A 267 -13.17 -6.90 -14.04
CA LEU A 267 -14.41 -7.65 -14.22
C LEU A 267 -15.41 -6.82 -14.99
#